data_a6819017d5416b4b824f08bed41b6451
#
_entry.id   a6819017d5416b4b824f08bed41b6451
#
_cell.length_a   1.000
_cell.length_b   1.000
_cell.length_c   1.000
_cell.angle_alpha   90.00
_cell.angle_beta   90.00
_cell.angle_gamma   90.00
#
_symmetry.space_group_name_H-M   'P 1'
#
loop_
_entity.id
_entity.type
_entity.pdbx_description
1 polymer ?
#
loop_
_entity_poly.entity_id
_entity_poly.type
_entity_poly.pdbx_seq_one_letter_code
_entity_poly.pdbx_strand_id
1 'polypeptide(L)'
;MIFFTSDCHFNAQRTIDISKRPFKTPEELNKALIENWNNTVTKDDTVYILGDFGDLSYAKYLNGKKVFIRGNYERYYYTHEELQQYFDVVYPLDVMYLPVEHNGKMYHIYLTHEPLNLLERPMTEDTFGLFGHIHKLVMIKRCGINVGADLHYFTPIDMDTVLFYHNAALHYYDENVFG
;
A
#
# COMPACT_ATOMS: atom_id res chain seq x y z
N MET A 1 -3.22 -15.70 1.43
CA MET A 1 -3.05 -14.64 2.47
C MET A 1 -3.46 -13.28 1.92
N ILE A 2 -3.43 -12.22 2.75
CA ILE A 2 -3.73 -10.85 2.35
C ILE A 2 -2.46 -10.01 2.53
N PHE A 3 -2.13 -9.21 1.52
CA PHE A 3 -0.99 -8.30 1.51
C PHE A 3 -1.41 -6.89 1.14
N PHE A 4 -0.58 -5.91 1.52
CA PHE A 4 -0.79 -4.49 1.27
C PHE A 4 0.48 -3.83 0.74
N THR A 5 0.33 -2.89 -0.18
CA THR A 5 1.43 -2.07 -0.70
C THR A 5 0.88 -0.78 -1.31
N SER A 6 1.75 0.18 -1.54
CA SER A 6 1.45 1.43 -2.24
C SER A 6 2.72 2.02 -2.87
N ASP A 7 2.56 3.01 -3.74
CA ASP A 7 3.66 3.83 -4.27
C ASP A 7 4.75 3.00 -4.96
N CYS A 8 4.38 1.97 -5.70
CA CYS A 8 5.34 1.16 -6.46
C CYS A 8 6.10 2.02 -7.48
N HIS A 9 5.39 2.87 -8.21
CA HIS A 9 5.93 3.74 -9.25
C HIS A 9 6.80 2.99 -10.26
N PHE A 10 6.30 1.88 -10.79
CA PHE A 10 6.97 1.16 -11.86
C PHE A 10 7.37 2.09 -13.00
N ASN A 11 8.59 1.93 -13.49
CA ASN A 11 9.16 2.67 -14.61
C ASN A 11 9.32 4.19 -14.39
N ALA A 12 9.42 4.66 -13.15
CA ALA A 12 9.42 6.09 -12.80
C ALA A 12 10.79 6.60 -12.30
N GLN A 13 11.66 7.06 -13.22
CA GLN A 13 12.95 7.67 -12.86
C GLN A 13 12.78 8.85 -11.90
N ARG A 14 11.78 9.71 -12.14
CA ARG A 14 11.50 10.86 -11.27
C ARG A 14 11.30 10.47 -9.80
N THR A 15 10.60 9.35 -9.54
CA THR A 15 10.36 8.89 -8.16
C THR A 15 11.64 8.35 -7.53
N ILE A 16 12.51 7.67 -8.27
CA ILE A 16 13.84 7.26 -7.80
C ILE A 16 14.61 8.47 -7.28
N ASP A 17 14.65 9.54 -8.07
CA ASP A 17 15.44 10.74 -7.77
C ASP A 17 14.87 11.52 -6.57
N ILE A 18 13.55 11.75 -6.55
CA ILE A 18 12.87 12.56 -5.50
C ILE A 18 12.86 11.82 -4.17
N SER A 19 12.47 10.54 -4.16
CA SER A 19 12.36 9.73 -2.94
C SER A 19 13.70 9.15 -2.50
N LYS A 20 14.79 9.41 -3.25
CA LYS A 20 16.12 8.87 -2.96
C LYS A 20 16.08 7.35 -2.78
N ARG A 21 15.44 6.65 -3.73
CA ARG A 21 15.40 5.21 -3.76
C ARG A 21 16.81 4.64 -4.04
N PRO A 22 17.17 3.46 -3.52
CA PRO A 22 18.52 2.89 -3.69
C PRO A 22 18.72 2.22 -5.06
N PHE A 23 18.18 2.81 -6.13
CA PHE A 23 18.27 2.33 -7.51
C PHE A 23 18.81 3.44 -8.39
N LYS A 24 19.53 3.06 -9.44
CA LYS A 24 20.08 4.02 -10.42
C LYS A 24 19.13 4.22 -11.60
N THR A 25 18.40 3.18 -11.99
CA THR A 25 17.54 3.18 -13.16
C THR A 25 16.16 2.59 -12.87
N PRO A 26 15.15 2.91 -13.69
CA PRO A 26 13.83 2.27 -13.59
C PRO A 26 13.89 0.75 -13.73
N GLU A 27 14.78 0.22 -14.56
CA GLU A 27 14.94 -1.23 -14.76
C GLU A 27 15.40 -1.93 -13.48
N GLU A 28 16.34 -1.33 -12.72
CA GLU A 28 16.78 -1.85 -11.43
C GLU A 28 15.62 -1.84 -10.41
N LEU A 29 14.86 -0.74 -10.34
CA LEU A 29 13.67 -0.63 -9.49
C LEU A 29 12.63 -1.69 -9.86
N ASN A 30 12.27 -1.78 -11.15
CA ASN A 30 11.25 -2.70 -11.64
C ASN A 30 11.61 -4.15 -11.33
N LYS A 31 12.87 -4.52 -11.55
CA LYS A 31 13.37 -5.85 -11.23
C LYS A 31 13.22 -6.16 -9.75
N ALA A 32 13.67 -5.25 -8.87
CA ALA A 32 13.57 -5.43 -7.44
C ALA A 32 12.12 -5.55 -6.95
N LEU A 33 11.21 -4.70 -7.44
CA LEU A 33 9.79 -4.75 -7.12
C LEU A 33 9.17 -6.11 -7.53
N ILE A 34 9.44 -6.59 -8.74
CA ILE A 34 8.91 -7.88 -9.23
C ILE A 34 9.47 -9.04 -8.40
N GLU A 35 10.79 -9.08 -8.18
CA GLU A 35 11.44 -10.16 -7.44
C GLU A 35 10.93 -10.21 -5.98
N ASN A 36 10.92 -9.08 -5.28
CA ASN A 36 10.44 -9.00 -3.90
C ASN A 36 8.97 -9.38 -3.77
N TRP A 37 8.13 -8.87 -4.69
CA TRP A 37 6.71 -9.20 -4.74
C TRP A 37 6.51 -10.71 -4.92
N ASN A 38 7.11 -11.30 -5.95
CA ASN A 38 6.88 -12.71 -6.31
C ASN A 38 7.56 -13.70 -5.36
N ASN A 39 8.57 -13.28 -4.61
CA ASN A 39 9.15 -14.06 -3.51
C ASN A 39 8.25 -14.09 -2.25
N THR A 40 7.35 -13.12 -2.11
CA THR A 40 6.49 -12.96 -0.93
C THR A 40 5.05 -13.38 -1.20
N VAL A 41 4.51 -13.01 -2.36
CA VAL A 41 3.12 -13.22 -2.76
C VAL A 41 3.02 -14.42 -3.67
N THR A 42 2.12 -15.36 -3.35
CA THR A 42 1.78 -16.51 -4.20
C THR A 42 0.61 -16.18 -5.13
N LYS A 43 0.29 -17.10 -6.06
CA LYS A 43 -0.83 -16.92 -6.99
C LYS A 43 -2.20 -16.93 -6.31
N ASP A 44 -2.29 -17.56 -5.13
CA ASP A 44 -3.54 -17.72 -4.38
C ASP A 44 -3.79 -16.59 -3.38
N ASP A 45 -2.84 -15.67 -3.26
CA ASP A 45 -2.93 -14.53 -2.34
C ASP A 45 -3.69 -13.35 -2.96
N THR A 46 -4.12 -12.41 -2.10
CA THR A 46 -4.73 -11.14 -2.52
C THR A 46 -3.85 -9.99 -2.08
N VAL A 47 -3.56 -9.06 -2.99
CA VAL A 47 -2.79 -7.85 -2.70
C VAL A 47 -3.67 -6.62 -2.91
N TYR A 48 -3.80 -5.81 -1.87
CA TYR A 48 -4.42 -4.49 -1.93
C TYR A 48 -3.34 -3.46 -2.25
N ILE A 49 -3.49 -2.78 -3.39
CA ILE A 49 -2.56 -1.77 -3.89
C ILE A 49 -3.20 -0.39 -3.69
N LEU A 50 -2.60 0.42 -2.83
CA LEU A 50 -3.15 1.72 -2.43
C LEU A 50 -2.60 2.86 -3.29
N GLY A 51 -2.69 2.72 -4.62
CA GLY A 51 -2.38 3.74 -5.60
C GLY A 51 -0.90 3.92 -5.96
N ASP A 52 -0.68 4.82 -6.90
CA ASP A 52 0.61 5.22 -7.45
C ASP A 52 1.45 4.03 -7.90
N PHE A 53 0.82 3.18 -8.74
CA PHE A 53 1.44 1.97 -9.27
C PHE A 53 2.54 2.27 -10.30
N GLY A 54 2.34 3.31 -11.11
CA GLY A 54 3.23 3.67 -12.21
C GLY A 54 2.82 3.01 -13.53
N ASP A 55 3.75 2.39 -14.25
CA ASP A 55 3.47 1.72 -15.52
C ASP A 55 2.65 0.44 -15.30
N LEU A 56 1.38 0.50 -15.71
CA LEU A 56 0.39 -0.57 -15.50
C LEU A 56 0.76 -1.89 -16.18
N SER A 57 1.57 -1.86 -17.23
CA SER A 57 1.98 -3.06 -17.98
C SER A 57 2.76 -4.06 -17.13
N TYR A 58 3.31 -3.63 -16.00
CA TYR A 58 4.02 -4.48 -15.05
C TYR A 58 3.09 -5.35 -14.19
N ALA A 59 1.80 -5.02 -14.07
CA ALA A 59 0.84 -5.80 -13.27
C ALA A 59 0.76 -7.28 -13.68
N LYS A 60 0.97 -7.60 -14.96
CA LYS A 60 0.95 -8.97 -15.49
C LYS A 60 2.11 -9.86 -15.00
N TYR A 61 3.18 -9.27 -14.48
CA TYR A 61 4.34 -10.01 -13.97
C TYR A 61 4.24 -10.33 -12.47
N LEU A 62 3.21 -9.82 -11.79
CA LEU A 62 3.03 -9.91 -10.34
C LEU A 62 2.03 -11.01 -9.98
N ASN A 63 2.41 -11.85 -9.02
CA ASN A 63 1.56 -12.90 -8.48
C ASN A 63 0.36 -12.35 -7.70
N GLY A 64 -0.66 -13.19 -7.52
CA GLY A 64 -1.82 -12.94 -6.69
C GLY A 64 -2.91 -12.12 -7.36
N LYS A 65 -4.08 -12.11 -6.73
CA LYS A 65 -5.21 -11.26 -7.10
C LYS A 65 -4.94 -9.82 -6.66
N LYS A 66 -5.03 -8.89 -7.56
CA LYS A 66 -4.75 -7.47 -7.34
C LYS A 66 -6.03 -6.66 -7.19
N VAL A 67 -6.24 -6.10 -6.00
CA VAL A 67 -7.32 -5.14 -5.68
C VAL A 67 -6.71 -3.74 -5.64
N PHE A 68 -7.14 -2.87 -6.53
CA PHE A 68 -6.53 -1.56 -6.73
C PHE A 68 -7.42 -0.42 -6.26
N ILE A 69 -6.86 0.48 -5.44
CA ILE A 69 -7.44 1.77 -5.05
C ILE A 69 -6.61 2.84 -5.72
N ARG A 70 -7.26 3.80 -6.39
CA ARG A 70 -6.55 4.83 -7.17
C ARG A 70 -5.76 5.78 -6.28
N GLY A 71 -4.50 6.03 -6.68
CA GLY A 71 -3.70 7.15 -6.19
C GLY A 71 -3.98 8.44 -6.97
N ASN A 72 -3.29 9.50 -6.58
CA ASN A 72 -3.40 10.78 -7.31
C ASN A 72 -2.85 10.65 -8.73
N TYR A 73 -1.86 9.78 -8.98
CA TYR A 73 -1.31 9.55 -10.31
C TYR A 73 -2.37 8.97 -11.24
N GLU A 74 -3.05 7.89 -10.84
CA GLU A 74 -4.03 7.24 -11.69
C GLU A 74 -5.27 8.11 -11.93
N ARG A 75 -5.68 8.94 -10.97
CA ARG A 75 -6.81 9.86 -11.14
C ARG A 75 -6.62 10.86 -12.29
N TYR A 76 -5.39 11.25 -12.57
CA TYR A 76 -5.09 12.20 -13.64
C TYR A 76 -4.87 11.55 -15.01
N TYR A 77 -4.42 10.29 -15.06
CA TYR A 77 -3.92 9.69 -16.30
C TYR A 77 -4.77 8.55 -16.83
N TYR A 78 -5.65 7.95 -16.01
CA TYR A 78 -6.39 6.75 -16.38
C TYR A 78 -7.85 6.81 -16.02
N THR A 79 -8.72 6.29 -16.90
CA THR A 79 -10.13 6.01 -16.60
C THR A 79 -10.25 4.74 -15.74
N HIS A 80 -11.42 4.53 -15.15
CA HIS A 80 -11.72 3.32 -14.40
C HIS A 80 -11.65 2.07 -15.29
N GLU A 81 -12.17 2.17 -16.51
CA GLU A 81 -12.21 1.10 -17.50
C GLU A 81 -10.80 0.70 -17.99
N GLU A 82 -9.89 1.67 -18.12
CA GLU A 82 -8.50 1.39 -18.46
C GLU A 82 -7.81 0.62 -17.34
N LEU A 83 -8.01 1.00 -16.08
CA LEU A 83 -7.43 0.30 -14.92
C LEU A 83 -7.94 -1.13 -14.78
N GLN A 84 -9.22 -1.38 -15.10
CA GLN A 84 -9.81 -2.73 -15.07
C GLN A 84 -9.17 -3.72 -16.06
N GLN A 85 -8.39 -3.25 -17.03
CA GLN A 85 -7.64 -4.12 -17.94
C GLN A 85 -6.40 -4.73 -17.30
N TYR A 86 -5.91 -4.15 -16.19
CA TYR A 86 -4.66 -4.53 -15.54
C TYR A 86 -4.83 -5.14 -14.15
N PHE A 87 -5.93 -4.80 -13.46
CA PHE A 87 -6.19 -5.24 -12.08
C PHE A 87 -7.48 -6.06 -12.01
N ASP A 88 -7.48 -7.08 -11.14
CA ASP A 88 -8.62 -7.98 -10.98
C ASP A 88 -9.85 -7.28 -10.41
N VAL A 89 -9.62 -6.28 -9.55
CA VAL A 89 -10.65 -5.38 -9.00
C VAL A 89 -10.11 -3.97 -8.94
N VAL A 90 -10.85 -3.00 -9.44
CA VAL A 90 -10.57 -1.57 -9.23
C VAL A 90 -11.67 -0.98 -8.37
N TYR A 91 -11.30 -0.48 -7.18
CA TYR A 91 -12.26 0.11 -6.27
C TYR A 91 -12.63 1.53 -6.72
N PRO A 92 -13.93 1.87 -6.79
CA PRO A 92 -14.36 3.11 -7.43
C PRO A 92 -14.19 4.37 -6.55
N LEU A 93 -14.07 4.21 -5.23
CA LEU A 93 -13.98 5.30 -4.27
C LEU A 93 -12.55 5.46 -3.72
N ASP A 94 -12.29 6.60 -3.09
CA ASP A 94 -10.97 6.93 -2.54
C ASP A 94 -10.67 6.22 -1.22
N VAL A 95 -11.70 5.76 -0.50
CA VAL A 95 -11.56 5.01 0.75
C VAL A 95 -12.34 3.70 0.64
N MET A 96 -11.65 2.58 0.80
CA MET A 96 -12.24 1.24 0.87
C MET A 96 -12.32 0.80 2.32
N TYR A 97 -13.48 0.33 2.75
CA TYR A 97 -13.63 -0.39 4.02
C TYR A 97 -13.43 -1.89 3.79
N LEU A 98 -12.56 -2.48 4.60
CA LEU A 98 -12.19 -3.89 4.52
C LEU A 98 -12.28 -4.55 5.92
N PRO A 99 -13.32 -5.33 6.20
CA PRO A 99 -13.35 -6.20 7.38
C PRO A 99 -12.47 -7.43 7.15
N VAL A 100 -11.57 -7.72 8.09
CA VAL A 100 -10.65 -8.87 8.02
C VAL A 100 -10.71 -9.64 9.33
N GLU A 101 -11.02 -10.94 9.25
CA GLU A 101 -10.79 -11.84 10.38
C GLU A 101 -9.34 -12.35 10.32
N HIS A 102 -8.62 -12.16 11.42
CA HIS A 102 -7.24 -12.62 11.54
C HIS A 102 -6.99 -13.16 12.95
N ASN A 103 -6.54 -14.42 13.03
CA ASN A 103 -6.30 -15.11 14.30
C ASN A 103 -7.50 -15.07 15.28
N GLY A 104 -8.72 -15.21 14.76
CA GLY A 104 -9.97 -15.24 15.56
C GLY A 104 -10.45 -13.86 16.03
N LYS A 105 -9.82 -12.77 15.60
CA LYS A 105 -10.26 -11.40 15.86
C LYS A 105 -10.66 -10.70 14.57
N MET A 106 -11.76 -9.94 14.61
CA MET A 106 -12.21 -9.11 13.49
C MET A 106 -11.54 -7.74 13.56
N TYR A 107 -10.98 -7.30 12.43
CA TYR A 107 -10.40 -5.97 12.24
C TYR A 107 -11.18 -5.18 11.19
N HIS A 108 -11.30 -3.88 11.39
CA HIS A 108 -11.99 -2.93 10.53
C HIS A 108 -10.98 -1.98 9.90
N ILE A 109 -10.53 -2.28 8.67
CA ILE A 109 -9.43 -1.58 8.03
C ILE A 109 -9.98 -0.61 6.98
N TYR A 110 -9.51 0.63 7.01
CA TYR A 110 -9.80 1.64 5.98
C TYR A 110 -8.58 1.81 5.08
N LEU A 111 -8.74 1.49 3.80
CA LEU A 111 -7.67 1.54 2.80
C LEU A 111 -7.85 2.80 1.95
N THR A 112 -6.78 3.58 1.80
CA THR A 112 -6.75 4.76 0.93
C THR A 112 -5.34 5.05 0.44
N HIS A 113 -5.22 5.80 -0.64
CA HIS A 113 -3.90 6.30 -1.03
C HIS A 113 -3.45 7.46 -0.14
N GLU A 114 -4.31 8.45 0.07
CA GLU A 114 -3.96 9.69 0.78
C GLU A 114 -4.33 9.62 2.27
N PRO A 115 -3.38 9.81 3.21
CA PRO A 115 -3.67 9.77 4.65
C PRO A 115 -4.67 10.83 5.11
N LEU A 116 -4.83 11.93 4.36
CA LEU A 116 -5.83 12.98 4.66
C LEU A 116 -7.26 12.45 4.69
N ASN A 117 -7.57 11.41 3.94
CA ASN A 117 -8.88 10.77 3.91
C ASN A 117 -9.22 10.01 5.22
N LEU A 118 -8.24 9.84 6.11
CA LEU A 118 -8.37 9.09 7.36
C LEU A 118 -8.32 9.96 8.61
N LEU A 119 -8.14 11.28 8.52
CA LEU A 119 -7.88 12.15 9.67
C LEU A 119 -8.94 12.09 10.76
N GLU A 120 -10.20 11.86 10.40
CA GLU A 120 -11.32 11.73 11.34
C GLU A 120 -11.51 10.29 11.87
N ARG A 121 -10.61 9.37 11.52
CA ARG A 121 -10.68 7.95 11.90
C ARG A 121 -9.44 7.57 12.72
N PRO A 122 -9.41 7.86 14.02
CA PRO A 122 -8.28 7.46 14.87
C PRO A 122 -8.19 5.94 14.97
N MET A 123 -7.00 5.43 15.18
CA MET A 123 -6.77 4.02 15.46
C MET A 123 -7.38 3.63 16.80
N THR A 124 -7.97 2.43 16.84
CA THR A 124 -8.44 1.73 18.05
C THR A 124 -7.89 0.30 18.04
N GLU A 125 -8.22 -0.50 19.04
CA GLU A 125 -7.77 -1.90 19.18
C GLU A 125 -8.12 -2.82 17.98
N ASP A 126 -9.15 -2.47 17.21
CA ASP A 126 -9.66 -3.28 16.11
C ASP A 126 -9.88 -2.47 14.82
N THR A 127 -9.70 -1.16 14.87
CA THR A 127 -10.00 -0.27 13.75
C THR A 127 -8.79 0.63 13.43
N PHE A 128 -8.34 0.65 12.17
CA PHE A 128 -7.23 1.48 11.73
C PHE A 128 -7.25 1.71 10.22
N GLY A 129 -6.44 2.66 9.78
CA GLY A 129 -6.23 2.94 8.36
C GLY A 129 -4.92 2.38 7.81
N LEU A 130 -4.90 2.11 6.51
CA LEU A 130 -3.67 1.90 5.74
C LEU A 130 -3.62 2.93 4.61
N PHE A 131 -2.45 3.50 4.38
CA PHE A 131 -2.27 4.57 3.38
C PHE A 131 -0.90 4.50 2.69
N GLY A 132 -0.73 5.30 1.64
CA GLY A 132 0.52 5.53 0.93
C GLY A 132 0.82 7.02 0.78
N HIS A 133 1.17 7.44 -0.45
CA HIS A 133 1.32 8.81 -0.92
C HIS A 133 2.54 9.58 -0.36
N ILE A 134 2.85 9.45 0.90
CA ILE A 134 3.93 10.23 1.55
C ILE A 134 5.29 9.51 1.54
N HIS A 135 5.39 8.42 0.79
CA HIS A 135 6.62 7.64 0.64
C HIS A 135 7.27 7.30 2.00
N LYS A 136 8.57 7.56 2.16
CA LYS A 136 9.32 7.24 3.38
C LYS A 136 9.28 8.31 4.48
N LEU A 137 8.44 9.34 4.35
CA LEU A 137 8.46 10.45 5.30
C LEU A 137 7.98 10.03 6.70
N VAL A 138 6.92 9.24 6.79
CA VAL A 138 6.35 8.78 8.06
C VAL A 138 5.79 7.38 7.92
N MET A 139 6.15 6.47 8.83
CA MET A 139 5.63 5.10 8.88
C MET A 139 4.24 5.05 9.50
N ILE A 140 4.01 5.75 10.60
CA ILE A 140 2.79 5.69 11.39
C ILE A 140 2.25 7.10 11.62
N LYS A 141 0.94 7.26 11.44
CA LYS A 141 0.16 8.43 11.83
C LYS A 141 -0.97 8.02 12.79
N ARG A 142 -1.57 8.97 13.50
CA ARG A 142 -2.73 8.70 14.39
C ARG A 142 -3.90 7.99 13.69
N CYS A 143 -4.03 8.12 12.39
CA CYS A 143 -5.10 7.52 11.60
C CYS A 143 -4.72 6.18 10.96
N GLY A 144 -3.44 5.76 10.96
CA GLY A 144 -3.05 4.53 10.28
C GLY A 144 -1.58 4.34 10.03
N ILE A 145 -1.30 3.32 9.22
CA ILE A 145 0.04 2.82 8.89
C ILE A 145 0.30 3.04 7.40
N ASN A 146 1.49 3.54 7.09
CA ASN A 146 1.96 3.70 5.72
C ASN A 146 2.47 2.36 5.17
N VAL A 147 1.84 1.88 4.10
CA VAL A 147 2.21 0.64 3.41
C VAL A 147 3.01 0.90 2.12
N GLY A 148 3.51 2.12 1.95
CA GLY A 148 4.32 2.51 0.80
C GLY A 148 5.59 1.69 0.65
N ALA A 149 5.90 1.29 -0.57
CA ALA A 149 7.02 0.41 -0.92
C ALA A 149 8.38 0.90 -0.37
N ASP A 150 8.57 2.21 -0.28
CA ASP A 150 9.80 2.83 0.23
C ASP A 150 10.13 2.48 1.69
N LEU A 151 9.11 2.15 2.50
CA LEU A 151 9.26 1.84 3.93
C LEU A 151 9.41 0.35 4.22
N HIS A 152 9.05 -0.50 3.25
CA HIS A 152 8.96 -1.94 3.41
C HIS A 152 9.90 -2.69 2.45
N TYR A 153 11.07 -2.12 2.17
CA TYR A 153 12.10 -2.73 1.31
C TYR A 153 11.57 -3.14 -0.06
N PHE A 154 10.62 -2.37 -0.62
CA PHE A 154 9.98 -2.61 -1.91
C PHE A 154 9.26 -3.98 -1.98
N THR A 155 8.70 -4.41 -0.85
CA THR A 155 8.01 -5.70 -0.67
C THR A 155 6.58 -5.44 -0.15
N PRO A 156 5.54 -6.10 -0.67
CA PRO A 156 4.21 -6.09 -0.05
C PRO A 156 4.26 -6.68 1.37
N ILE A 157 3.54 -6.08 2.30
CA ILE A 157 3.49 -6.52 3.71
C ILE A 157 2.19 -7.28 4.00
N ASP A 158 2.28 -8.28 4.85
CA ASP A 158 1.16 -9.10 5.27
C ASP A 158 0.41 -8.51 6.48
N MET A 159 -0.67 -9.17 6.87
CA MET A 159 -1.49 -8.75 8.01
C MET A 159 -0.74 -8.79 9.34
N ASP A 160 0.17 -9.75 9.54
CA ASP A 160 0.95 -9.86 10.77
C ASP A 160 1.91 -8.68 10.92
N THR A 161 2.55 -8.26 9.84
CA THR A 161 3.41 -7.06 9.79
C THR A 161 2.60 -5.79 10.06
N VAL A 162 1.42 -5.65 9.47
CA VAL A 162 0.51 -4.52 9.74
C VAL A 162 0.13 -4.47 11.21
N LEU A 163 -0.27 -5.60 11.80
CA LEU A 163 -0.68 -5.68 13.20
C LEU A 163 0.48 -5.44 14.17
N PHE A 164 1.71 -5.78 13.79
CA PHE A 164 2.90 -5.41 14.56
C PHE A 164 3.02 -3.89 14.72
N TYR A 165 2.90 -3.13 13.63
CA TYR A 165 2.96 -1.67 13.68
C TYR A 165 1.75 -1.06 14.39
N HIS A 166 0.56 -1.60 14.16
CA HIS A 166 -0.68 -1.17 14.81
C HIS A 166 -0.59 -1.33 16.34
N ASN A 167 -0.18 -2.51 16.81
CA ASN A 167 0.00 -2.79 18.23
C ASN A 167 1.10 -1.90 18.86
N ALA A 168 2.21 -1.69 18.13
CA ALA A 168 3.26 -0.82 18.59
C ALA A 168 2.76 0.62 18.76
N ALA A 169 2.01 1.15 17.80
CA ALA A 169 1.46 2.50 17.84
C ALA A 169 0.50 2.71 19.03
N LEU A 170 -0.33 1.71 19.35
CA LEU A 170 -1.31 1.83 20.44
C LEU A 170 -0.73 1.66 21.84
N HIS A 171 0.32 0.84 22.01
CA HIS A 171 0.72 0.37 23.34
C HIS A 171 2.15 0.74 23.76
N TYR A 172 3.02 1.09 22.81
CA TYR A 172 4.44 1.25 23.10
C TYR A 172 5.02 2.61 22.79
N TYR A 173 4.24 3.51 22.17
CA TYR A 173 4.71 4.83 21.78
C TYR A 173 3.80 5.93 22.34
N ASP A 174 4.41 7.07 22.67
CA ASP A 174 3.71 8.27 23.10
C ASP A 174 2.90 8.85 21.94
N GLU A 175 1.66 9.27 22.20
CA GLU A 175 0.77 9.90 21.21
C GLU A 175 1.41 11.11 20.52
N ASN A 176 2.27 11.85 21.20
CA ASN A 176 2.95 13.01 20.64
C ASN A 176 3.96 12.66 19.55
N VAL A 177 4.37 11.41 19.44
CA VAL A 177 5.31 10.95 18.40
C VAL A 177 4.64 10.89 17.03
N PHE A 178 3.33 10.68 16.98
CA PHE A 178 2.59 10.45 15.73
C PHE A 178 1.75 11.66 15.29
N GLY A 179 1.80 12.71 16.03
CA GLY A 179 1.23 14.07 15.91
C GLY A 179 0.30 14.43 14.79
#